data_674da94d3c2f1dd0c3eed7efd1b583e3
#
_entry.id   674da94d3c2f1dd0c3eed7efd1b583e3
#
_cell.length_a   1.000
_cell.length_b   1.000
_cell.length_c   1.000
_cell.angle_alpha   90.00
_cell.angle_beta   90.00
_cell.angle_gamma   90.00
#
_symmetry.space_group_name_H-M   'P 1'
#
loop_
_entity.id
_entity.type
_entity.pdbx_description
1 polymer ?
#
loop_
_entity_poly.entity_id
_entity_poly.type
_entity_poly.pdbx_seq_one_letter_code
_entity_poly.pdbx_strand_id
1 'polypeptide(L)'
;GVGYAASRASASDHARPGGVIAHIGLGEIECCLDVRRMTLQEITFIGTYTYTSQDFRDTALAIFEGRLGPLDWTEQRPLAKGATAFSDIRAGRTAAPKIILQPDT
;
A
#
# COMPACT_ATOMS: atom_id res chain seq x y z
N GLY A 1 2.12 0.43 3.94
CA GLY A 1 3.24 -0.49 4.09
C GLY A 1 3.92 -0.82 2.79
N VAL A 2 5.20 -0.54 2.71
CA VAL A 2 5.98 -0.76 1.48
C VAL A 2 6.76 -2.09 1.52
N GLY A 3 6.74 -2.82 2.64
CA GLY A 3 7.38 -4.13 2.77
C GLY A 3 8.90 -4.10 2.84
N TYR A 4 9.48 -3.04 3.39
CA TYR A 4 10.91 -2.94 3.68
C TYR A 4 11.21 -3.31 5.14
N ALA A 5 12.47 -3.62 5.42
CA ALA A 5 12.95 -3.97 6.75
C ALA A 5 12.50 -2.97 7.83
N ALA A 6 12.68 -1.68 7.56
CA ALA A 6 12.30 -0.62 8.49
C ALA A 6 10.79 -0.59 8.79
N SER A 7 9.94 -0.79 7.78
CA SER A 7 8.49 -0.81 7.98
C SER A 7 8.00 -2.04 8.74
N ARG A 8 8.66 -3.19 8.56
CA ARG A 8 8.38 -4.41 9.32
C ARG A 8 8.79 -4.29 10.78
N ALA A 9 10.01 -3.78 11.03
CA ALA A 9 10.48 -3.49 12.38
C ALA A 9 9.52 -2.54 13.10
N SER A 10 9.21 -1.40 12.47
CA SER A 10 8.29 -0.42 13.02
C SER A 10 6.90 -1.00 13.33
N ALA A 11 6.35 -1.85 12.45
CA ALA A 11 5.07 -2.49 12.69
C ALA A 11 5.10 -3.40 13.91
N SER A 12 6.15 -4.21 14.07
CA SER A 12 6.30 -5.09 15.24
C SER A 12 6.54 -4.31 16.53
N ASP A 13 7.24 -3.16 16.47
CA ASP A 13 7.52 -2.34 17.66
C ASP A 13 6.30 -1.57 18.17
N HIS A 14 5.43 -1.11 17.25
CA HIS A 14 4.31 -0.23 17.58
C HIS A 14 2.97 -0.95 17.73
N ALA A 15 2.85 -2.20 17.29
CA ALA A 15 1.63 -2.96 17.48
C ALA A 15 1.32 -3.13 18.98
N ARG A 16 0.06 -2.87 19.35
CA ARG A 16 -0.39 -3.05 20.73
C ARG A 16 -0.45 -4.54 21.08
N PRO A 17 -0.35 -4.91 22.37
CA PRO A 17 -0.63 -6.28 22.82
C PRO A 17 -1.97 -6.79 22.29
N GLY A 18 -2.01 -8.00 21.75
CA GLY A 18 -3.18 -8.57 21.09
C GLY A 18 -3.55 -7.95 19.75
N GLY A 19 -2.73 -7.03 19.24
CA GLY A 19 -2.97 -6.34 17.96
C GLY A 19 -2.77 -7.21 16.73
N VAL A 20 -3.15 -6.67 15.57
CA VAL A 20 -3.00 -7.33 14.26
C VAL A 20 -2.14 -6.48 13.34
N ILE A 21 -1.16 -7.10 12.72
CA ILE A 21 -0.36 -6.53 11.64
C ILE A 21 -0.82 -7.17 10.33
N ALA A 22 -1.51 -6.40 9.48
CA ALA A 22 -1.83 -6.80 8.12
C ALA A 22 -0.68 -6.37 7.20
N HIS A 23 0.05 -7.33 6.65
CA HIS A 23 1.23 -7.08 5.82
C HIS A 23 0.92 -7.26 4.35
N ILE A 24 1.11 -6.20 3.57
CA ILE A 24 0.76 -6.16 2.14
C ILE A 24 1.95 -5.83 1.23
N GLY A 25 3.06 -5.33 1.78
CA GLY A 25 4.20 -4.84 1.00
C GLY A 25 5.19 -5.94 0.64
N LEU A 26 5.78 -5.85 -0.56
CA LEU A 26 6.74 -6.82 -1.11
C LEU A 26 8.09 -6.17 -1.47
N GLY A 27 8.49 -5.08 -0.82
CA GLY A 27 9.67 -4.31 -1.18
C GLY A 27 11.00 -5.05 -1.03
N GLU A 28 11.13 -5.87 0.02
CA GLU A 28 12.33 -6.67 0.31
C GLU A 28 11.96 -8.11 0.68
N ILE A 29 12.87 -9.04 0.37
CA ILE A 29 12.69 -10.46 0.71
C ILE A 29 12.95 -10.70 2.19
N GLU A 30 13.97 -10.04 2.75
CA GLU A 30 14.45 -10.32 4.09
C GLU A 30 13.78 -9.46 5.17
N CYS A 31 13.79 -10.04 6.31
CA CYS A 31 13.44 -9.87 7.70
C CYS A 31 13.00 -8.48 8.23
N CYS A 32 12.89 -8.42 9.42
CA CYS A 32 13.09 -7.59 10.60
C CYS A 32 11.81 -7.43 11.42
N LEU A 33 11.07 -8.50 11.57
CA LEU A 33 10.03 -8.61 12.59
C LEU A 33 10.68 -8.95 13.94
N ASP A 34 10.30 -8.25 15.01
CA ASP A 34 10.62 -8.69 16.36
C ASP A 34 9.67 -9.82 16.78
N VAL A 35 10.00 -11.03 16.34
CA VAL A 35 9.20 -12.24 16.61
C VAL A 35 9.09 -12.51 18.11
N ARG A 36 10.14 -12.21 18.88
CA ARG A 36 10.10 -12.38 20.34
C ARG A 36 9.06 -11.48 20.97
N ARG A 37 9.06 -10.18 20.62
CA ARG A 37 8.06 -9.24 21.09
C ARG A 37 6.66 -9.64 20.64
N MET A 38 6.50 -10.03 19.37
CA MET A 38 5.21 -10.47 18.85
C MET A 38 4.65 -11.65 19.63
N THR A 39 5.50 -12.61 20.00
CA THR A 39 5.09 -13.76 20.83
C THR A 39 4.69 -13.32 22.24
N LEU A 40 5.50 -12.50 22.90
CA LEU A 40 5.24 -12.03 24.26
C LEU A 40 4.00 -11.13 24.35
N GLN A 41 3.65 -10.44 23.28
CA GLN A 41 2.53 -9.52 23.20
C GLN A 41 1.31 -10.10 22.48
N GLU A 42 1.33 -11.38 22.11
CA GLU A 42 0.24 -12.09 21.41
C GLU A 42 -0.22 -11.34 20.13
N ILE A 43 0.75 -10.81 19.35
CA ILE A 43 0.47 -10.08 18.11
C ILE A 43 0.23 -11.05 16.97
N THR A 44 -0.87 -10.85 16.25
CA THR A 44 -1.18 -11.60 15.03
C THR A 44 -0.54 -10.93 13.82
N PHE A 45 0.15 -11.72 12.98
CA PHE A 45 0.68 -11.25 11.70
C PHE A 45 -0.04 -11.97 10.56
N ILE A 46 -0.60 -11.20 9.62
CA ILE A 46 -1.33 -11.73 8.48
C ILE A 46 -0.71 -11.18 7.19
N GLY A 47 -0.18 -12.09 6.35
CA GLY A 47 0.20 -11.75 4.99
C GLY A 47 -1.05 -11.66 4.10
N THR A 48 -1.14 -10.59 3.32
CA THR A 48 -2.26 -10.33 2.43
C THR A 48 -1.73 -10.04 1.02
N TYR A 49 -2.22 -10.77 0.03
CA TYR A 49 -1.80 -10.63 -1.36
C TYR A 49 -2.99 -10.39 -2.28
N THR A 50 -2.90 -9.30 -3.05
CA THR A 50 -3.91 -8.88 -4.03
C THR A 50 -5.33 -8.71 -3.45
N TYR A 51 -6.35 -8.95 -4.25
CA TYR A 51 -7.76 -8.79 -3.87
C TYR A 51 -8.65 -9.68 -4.73
N THR A 52 -9.83 -9.97 -4.22
CA THR A 52 -10.87 -10.72 -4.95
C THR A 52 -11.70 -9.77 -5.83
N SER A 53 -12.51 -10.35 -6.74
CA SER A 53 -13.46 -9.56 -7.50
C SER A 53 -14.49 -8.84 -6.62
N GLN A 54 -14.81 -9.41 -5.46
CA GLN A 54 -15.71 -8.76 -4.50
C GLN A 54 -15.04 -7.57 -3.84
N ASP A 55 -13.78 -7.71 -3.39
CA ASP A 55 -13.03 -6.60 -2.81
C ASP A 55 -12.92 -5.42 -3.77
N PHE A 56 -12.73 -5.70 -5.07
CA PHE A 56 -12.71 -4.67 -6.11
C PHE A 56 -14.05 -3.91 -6.19
N ARG A 57 -15.17 -4.65 -6.24
CA ARG A 57 -16.51 -4.04 -6.31
C ARG A 57 -16.81 -3.19 -5.07
N ASP A 58 -16.50 -3.72 -3.89
CA ASP A 58 -16.76 -3.04 -2.63
C ASP A 58 -15.89 -1.77 -2.49
N THR A 59 -14.63 -1.84 -2.94
CA THR A 59 -13.74 -0.69 -2.97
C THR A 59 -14.20 0.38 -3.97
N ALA A 60 -14.62 -0.03 -5.18
CA ALA A 60 -15.15 0.88 -6.18
C ALA A 60 -16.42 1.59 -5.66
N LEU A 61 -17.33 0.85 -5.03
CA LEU A 61 -18.52 1.42 -4.41
C LEU A 61 -18.14 2.42 -3.29
N ALA A 62 -17.19 2.08 -2.45
CA ALA A 62 -16.71 2.96 -1.39
C ALA A 62 -16.13 4.27 -1.95
N ILE A 63 -15.43 4.22 -3.09
CA ILE A 63 -14.93 5.41 -3.80
C ILE A 63 -16.10 6.27 -4.31
N PHE A 64 -17.05 5.66 -5.00
CA PHE A 64 -18.21 6.39 -5.54
C PHE A 64 -19.09 7.02 -4.46
N GLU A 65 -19.19 6.41 -3.31
CA GLU A 65 -19.94 6.91 -2.15
C GLU A 65 -19.13 7.90 -1.29
N GLY A 66 -17.89 8.20 -1.66
CA GLY A 66 -17.01 9.11 -0.91
C GLY A 66 -16.56 8.60 0.46
N ARG A 67 -16.73 7.31 0.75
CA ARG A 67 -16.37 6.72 2.06
C ARG A 67 -14.87 6.66 2.33
N LEU A 68 -14.03 6.79 1.30
CA LEU A 68 -12.57 6.79 1.42
C LEU A 68 -11.98 8.21 1.54
N GLY A 69 -12.83 9.23 1.62
CA GLY A 69 -12.39 10.61 1.66
C GLY A 69 -11.95 11.16 0.30
N PRO A 70 -11.34 12.35 0.25
CA PRO A 70 -10.91 12.96 -0.99
C PRO A 70 -9.75 12.16 -1.61
N LEU A 71 -9.75 12.05 -2.94
CA LEU A 71 -8.71 11.38 -3.73
C LEU A 71 -7.83 12.38 -4.49
N ASP A 72 -7.64 13.57 -3.95
CA ASP A 72 -6.88 14.68 -4.52
C ASP A 72 -5.35 14.49 -4.46
N TRP A 73 -4.89 13.41 -3.85
CA TRP A 73 -3.48 13.01 -3.79
C TRP A 73 -2.98 12.30 -5.06
N THR A 74 -3.84 12.13 -6.07
CA THR A 74 -3.45 11.53 -7.36
C THR A 74 -2.94 12.59 -8.34
N GLU A 75 -2.00 12.20 -9.21
CA GLU A 75 -1.58 13.00 -10.36
C GLU A 75 -2.23 12.46 -11.62
N GLN A 76 -2.72 13.35 -12.49
CA GLN A 76 -3.32 12.96 -13.77
C GLN A 76 -2.38 13.32 -14.92
N ARG A 77 -2.24 12.43 -15.89
CA ARG A 77 -1.44 12.64 -17.11
C ARG A 77 -2.18 12.10 -18.32
N PRO A 78 -1.96 12.70 -19.52
CA PRO A 78 -2.47 12.11 -20.76
C PRO A 78 -1.92 10.70 -20.97
N LEU A 79 -2.69 9.81 -21.58
CA LEU A 79 -2.28 8.43 -21.88
C LEU A 79 -0.95 8.37 -22.65
N ALA A 80 -0.75 9.29 -23.61
CA ALA A 80 0.48 9.41 -24.39
C ALA A 80 1.75 9.63 -23.53
N LYS A 81 1.60 10.07 -22.27
CA LYS A 81 2.70 10.26 -21.33
C LYS A 81 2.96 9.05 -20.42
N GLY A 82 2.35 7.90 -20.71
CA GLY A 82 2.49 6.71 -19.90
C GLY A 82 3.93 6.24 -19.71
N ALA A 83 4.73 6.18 -20.78
CA ALA A 83 6.14 5.80 -20.71
C ALA A 83 6.94 6.74 -19.78
N THR A 84 6.69 8.05 -19.89
CA THR A 84 7.33 9.05 -19.02
C THR A 84 6.88 8.88 -17.57
N ALA A 85 5.60 8.59 -17.33
CA ALA A 85 5.07 8.33 -15.99
C ALA A 85 5.78 7.15 -15.32
N PHE A 86 5.96 6.02 -16.01
CA PHE A 86 6.72 4.88 -15.50
C PHE A 86 8.18 5.23 -15.20
N SER A 87 8.81 5.98 -16.09
CA SER A 87 10.19 6.43 -15.88
C SER A 87 10.33 7.34 -14.66
N ASP A 88 9.38 8.24 -14.44
CA ASP A 88 9.37 9.15 -13.28
C ASP A 88 9.15 8.42 -11.97
N ILE A 89 8.21 7.49 -11.94
CA ILE A 89 7.96 6.63 -10.76
C ILE A 89 9.23 5.85 -10.41
N ARG A 90 9.83 5.19 -11.40
CA ARG A 90 11.04 4.39 -11.21
C ARG A 90 12.23 5.20 -10.71
N ALA A 91 12.32 6.43 -11.14
CA ALA A 91 13.39 7.36 -10.73
C ALA A 91 13.07 8.15 -9.46
N GLY A 92 11.90 7.93 -8.84
CA GLY A 92 11.48 8.67 -7.64
C GLY A 92 11.22 10.17 -7.88
N ARG A 93 10.90 10.56 -9.13
CA ARG A 93 10.67 11.96 -9.50
C ARG A 93 9.23 12.44 -9.32
N THR A 94 8.34 11.60 -8.86
CA THR A 94 6.94 11.97 -8.58
C THR A 94 6.67 11.90 -7.08
N ALA A 95 6.01 12.92 -6.56
CA ALA A 95 5.55 12.95 -5.17
C ALA A 95 4.19 12.27 -5.00
N ALA A 96 3.39 12.22 -6.06
CA ALA A 96 2.08 11.58 -6.02
C ALA A 96 2.23 10.06 -5.91
N PRO A 97 1.54 9.42 -4.96
CA PRO A 97 1.62 7.96 -4.79
C PRO A 97 0.92 7.19 -5.91
N LYS A 98 0.15 7.86 -6.76
CA LYS A 98 -0.52 7.27 -7.91
C LYS A 98 -0.66 8.27 -9.07
N ILE A 99 -0.29 7.81 -10.25
CA ILE A 99 -0.53 8.54 -11.50
C ILE A 99 -1.68 7.86 -12.24
N ILE A 100 -2.68 8.63 -12.61
CA ILE A 100 -3.83 8.18 -13.42
C ILE A 100 -3.59 8.66 -14.85
N LEU A 101 -3.55 7.71 -15.77
CA LEU A 101 -3.44 8.01 -17.20
C LEU A 101 -4.85 8.19 -17.79
N GLN A 102 -5.05 9.33 -18.43
CA GLN A 102 -6.33 9.65 -19.08
C GLN A 102 -6.21 9.40 -20.57
N PRO A 103 -7.06 8.54 -21.15
CA PRO A 103 -7.18 8.43 -22.59
C PRO A 103 -7.65 9.76 -23.20
N ASP A 104 -7.17 10.07 -24.39
CA ASP A 104 -7.72 11.17 -25.18
C ASP A 104 -9.17 10.84 -25.58
N THR A 105 -10.05 11.76 -25.35
CA THR A 105 -11.46 11.66 -25.75
C THR A 105 -11.67 12.02 -27.20
#